data_93e0f586f312336c0a2b40bc0eadf96e
#
_entry.id   93e0f586f312336c0a2b40bc0eadf96e
#
_cell.length_a   1.000
_cell.length_b   1.000
_cell.length_c   1.000
_cell.angle_alpha   90.00
_cell.angle_beta   90.00
_cell.angle_gamma   90.00
#
_symmetry.space_group_name_H-M   'P 1'
#
loop_
_entity.id
_entity.type
_entity.pdbx_description
1 polymer ?
#
loop_
_entity_poly.entity_id
_entity_poly.type
_entity_poly.pdbx_seq_one_letter_code
_entity_poly.pdbx_strand_id
1 'polypeptide(L)'
;MQKFITMLLLLMLILSPQTSYTQEEDDDPSKPAMLVVSFGTSMPEARKAIDNLVNTVKKEFPSVDVRLAFTSNIIRRKIQREQDEFIPNPAQALAQLNDEGFTHVTVIPTLMIPGEEFDELQDVTDSFGAMWGKFGFEELELCRPMLDGVEECEAMAEILIKRFSDRLKDNDTAIILMGHGTPEHFANAQYLQLQLALDQRAYGKFFIGTVEASPKIEDVLASLKRHPEIKKLVLSPLMVVAGDHANNDLAGNEDDSWLSILKENGYTEISTYLVGLGEDENFAREFVRKVYEAVSETPDEVADDEEEG
;
A
#
# COMPACT_ATOMS: atom_id res chain seq x y z
N MET A 1 23.96 67.13 -45.90
CA MET A 1 23.18 66.97 -44.67
C MET A 1 22.48 65.61 -44.51
N GLN A 2 22.14 64.90 -45.58
CA GLN A 2 21.39 63.64 -45.51
C GLN A 2 22.21 62.43 -45.07
N LYS A 3 23.54 62.43 -45.23
CA LYS A 3 24.42 61.33 -44.82
C LYS A 3 24.80 61.35 -43.34
N PHE A 4 24.63 62.43 -42.61
CA PHE A 4 24.91 62.53 -41.18
C PHE A 4 23.72 62.08 -40.31
N ILE A 5 22.50 62.23 -40.81
CA ILE A 5 21.28 61.82 -40.08
C ILE A 5 21.14 60.29 -40.08
N THR A 6 21.57 59.57 -41.12
CA THR A 6 21.50 58.13 -41.23
C THR A 6 22.51 57.39 -40.30
N MET A 7 23.63 58.04 -39.99
CA MET A 7 24.65 57.47 -39.10
C MET A 7 24.30 57.65 -37.61
N LEU A 8 23.51 58.71 -37.29
CA LEU A 8 23.07 58.92 -35.91
C LEU A 8 21.91 57.99 -35.50
N LEU A 9 21.08 57.56 -36.45
CA LEU A 9 19.98 56.57 -36.22
C LEU A 9 20.51 55.19 -36.10
N LEU A 10 21.67 54.80 -36.66
CA LEU A 10 22.28 53.51 -36.55
C LEU A 10 23.03 53.32 -35.22
N LEU A 11 23.42 54.42 -34.55
CA LEU A 11 24.15 54.36 -33.28
C LEU A 11 23.20 54.29 -32.06
N MET A 12 21.90 54.57 -32.21
CA MET A 12 20.91 54.46 -31.15
C MET A 12 20.29 53.04 -31.02
N LEU A 13 20.57 52.11 -31.94
CA LEU A 13 20.06 50.75 -31.91
C LEU A 13 20.96 49.76 -31.14
N ILE A 14 22.13 50.22 -30.63
CA ILE A 14 23.11 49.35 -29.94
C ILE A 14 23.10 49.57 -28.40
N LEU A 15 22.28 50.44 -27.88
CA LEU A 15 22.14 50.71 -26.44
C LEU A 15 20.75 50.38 -25.91
N SER A 16 20.20 49.26 -26.34
CA SER A 16 19.13 48.61 -25.56
C SER A 16 19.82 47.92 -24.37
N PRO A 17 19.44 48.24 -23.12
CA PRO A 17 19.88 47.40 -22.02
C PRO A 17 19.34 45.99 -22.30
N GLN A 18 20.22 45.05 -22.58
CA GLN A 18 19.90 43.64 -22.43
C GLN A 18 19.67 43.45 -20.93
N THR A 19 18.42 43.56 -20.51
CA THR A 19 17.98 42.91 -19.29
C THR A 19 18.17 41.41 -19.55
N SER A 20 19.33 40.92 -19.15
CA SER A 20 19.46 39.49 -18.85
C SER A 20 18.46 39.23 -17.72
N TYR A 21 17.33 38.64 -18.09
CA TYR A 21 16.57 37.88 -17.15
C TYR A 21 17.51 36.72 -16.83
N THR A 22 18.28 36.82 -15.77
CA THR A 22 18.68 35.65 -15.00
C THR A 22 17.36 35.11 -14.53
N GLN A 23 16.89 33.97 -15.11
CA GLN A 23 16.09 33.07 -14.36
C GLN A 23 16.99 32.72 -13.14
N GLU A 24 16.69 33.33 -12.00
CA GLU A 24 16.96 32.67 -10.75
C GLU A 24 16.14 31.38 -10.87
N GLU A 25 16.80 30.27 -11.20
CA GLU A 25 16.33 28.97 -10.80
C GLU A 25 16.15 29.12 -9.29
N ASP A 26 14.92 29.30 -8.85
CA ASP A 26 14.53 29.13 -7.47
C ASP A 26 14.87 27.64 -7.17
N ASP A 27 16.11 27.43 -6.73
CA ASP A 27 16.57 26.21 -6.07
C ASP A 27 15.88 26.17 -4.71
N ASP A 28 14.54 26.05 -4.72
CA ASP A 28 13.78 25.77 -3.49
C ASP A 28 14.10 24.33 -3.13
N PRO A 29 14.79 24.10 -2.00
CA PRO A 29 15.27 22.77 -1.68
C PRO A 29 14.08 21.80 -1.63
N SER A 30 14.21 20.64 -2.28
CA SER A 30 13.16 19.63 -2.30
C SER A 30 12.63 19.39 -0.89
N LYS A 31 11.31 19.48 -0.74
CA LYS A 31 10.63 19.27 0.55
C LYS A 31 9.83 17.97 0.50
N PRO A 32 10.42 16.86 0.93
CA PRO A 32 9.80 15.55 0.82
C PRO A 32 8.77 15.28 1.92
N ALA A 33 7.71 14.55 1.56
CA ALA A 33 6.76 13.96 2.49
C ALA A 33 6.37 12.55 2.06
N MET A 34 5.90 11.75 3.02
CA MET A 34 5.33 10.43 2.79
C MET A 34 3.90 10.38 3.31
N LEU A 35 2.98 9.90 2.49
CA LEU A 35 1.57 9.75 2.82
C LEU A 35 1.21 8.27 2.90
N VAL A 36 1.15 7.72 4.11
CA VAL A 36 0.62 6.37 4.33
C VAL A 36 -0.89 6.39 4.17
N VAL A 37 -1.41 5.56 3.27
CA VAL A 37 -2.84 5.49 2.97
C VAL A 37 -3.38 4.11 3.34
N SER A 38 -4.39 4.08 4.21
CA SER A 38 -5.07 2.86 4.66
C SER A 38 -6.57 2.96 4.40
N PHE A 39 -7.25 1.81 4.26
CA PHE A 39 -8.71 1.78 4.33
C PHE A 39 -9.19 2.38 5.65
N GLY A 40 -8.48 2.07 6.72
CA GLY A 40 -8.75 2.55 8.06
C GLY A 40 -9.53 1.55 8.92
N THR A 41 -9.60 1.85 10.21
CA THR A 41 -10.42 1.13 11.18
C THR A 41 -10.85 2.06 12.30
N SER A 42 -12.06 1.88 12.82
CA SER A 42 -12.55 2.57 14.03
C SER A 42 -12.29 1.77 15.31
N MET A 43 -11.72 0.57 15.19
CA MET A 43 -11.41 -0.32 16.32
C MET A 43 -10.01 0.01 16.85
N PRO A 44 -9.84 0.43 18.13
CA PRO A 44 -8.54 0.85 18.66
C PRO A 44 -7.48 -0.25 18.62
N GLU A 45 -7.85 -1.50 18.90
CA GLU A 45 -6.92 -2.62 18.86
C GLU A 45 -6.43 -2.89 17.42
N ALA A 46 -7.32 -2.88 16.46
CA ALA A 46 -7.00 -3.09 15.06
C ALA A 46 -6.18 -1.91 14.46
N ARG A 47 -6.33 -0.69 15.00
CA ARG A 47 -5.56 0.50 14.62
C ARG A 47 -4.06 0.32 14.86
N LYS A 48 -3.65 -0.50 15.84
CA LYS A 48 -2.24 -0.77 16.15
C LYS A 48 -1.44 -1.25 14.94
N ALA A 49 -2.06 -2.01 14.06
CA ALA A 49 -1.43 -2.48 12.83
C ALA A 49 -1.04 -1.32 11.90
N ILE A 50 -1.93 -0.35 11.73
CA ILE A 50 -1.67 0.85 10.91
C ILE A 50 -0.61 1.71 11.58
N ASP A 51 -0.77 1.97 12.88
CA ASP A 51 0.16 2.81 13.65
C ASP A 51 1.58 2.21 13.67
N ASN A 52 1.71 0.88 13.72
CA ASN A 52 2.99 0.19 13.61
C ASN A 52 3.67 0.46 12.27
N LEU A 53 2.93 0.37 11.14
CA LEU A 53 3.48 0.65 9.82
C LEU A 53 3.90 2.12 9.69
N VAL A 54 3.03 3.05 10.10
CA VAL A 54 3.36 4.50 10.10
C VAL A 54 4.59 4.79 10.94
N ASN A 55 4.69 4.20 12.14
CA ASN A 55 5.85 4.39 13.02
C ASN A 55 7.12 3.75 12.45
N THR A 56 7.00 2.63 11.73
CA THR A 56 8.13 2.00 11.05
C THR A 56 8.66 2.90 9.94
N VAL A 57 7.78 3.46 9.10
CA VAL A 57 8.18 4.43 8.07
C VAL A 57 8.83 5.67 8.72
N LYS A 58 8.23 6.25 9.77
CA LYS A 58 8.82 7.40 10.49
C LYS A 58 10.21 7.11 11.06
N LYS A 59 10.45 5.89 11.51
CA LYS A 59 11.74 5.48 12.06
C LYS A 59 12.80 5.32 10.98
N GLU A 60 12.43 4.77 9.83
CA GLU A 60 13.34 4.57 8.68
C GLU A 60 13.65 5.89 7.95
N PHE A 61 12.69 6.83 7.91
CA PHE A 61 12.81 8.13 7.24
C PHE A 61 12.66 9.30 8.22
N PRO A 62 13.58 9.48 9.19
CA PRO A 62 13.41 10.41 10.31
C PRO A 62 13.43 11.90 9.91
N SER A 63 13.91 12.23 8.71
CA SER A 63 13.95 13.59 8.18
C SER A 63 12.77 13.92 7.26
N VAL A 64 11.86 12.97 7.00
CA VAL A 64 10.71 13.13 6.11
C VAL A 64 9.43 13.29 6.94
N ASP A 65 8.55 14.20 6.54
CA ASP A 65 7.21 14.33 7.14
C ASP A 65 6.35 13.13 6.71
N VAL A 66 5.90 12.33 7.68
CA VAL A 66 5.09 11.13 7.42
C VAL A 66 3.69 11.35 7.96
N ARG A 67 2.71 11.33 7.07
CA ARG A 67 1.28 11.53 7.36
C ARG A 67 0.44 10.29 7.10
N LEU A 68 -0.78 10.31 7.59
CA LEU A 68 -1.75 9.22 7.46
C LEU A 68 -3.06 9.74 6.87
N ALA A 69 -3.60 8.99 5.91
CA ALA A 69 -4.94 9.20 5.38
C ALA A 69 -5.72 7.88 5.35
N PHE A 70 -7.07 7.98 5.43
CA PHE A 70 -7.96 6.84 5.28
C PHE A 70 -8.86 7.00 4.06
N THR A 71 -9.02 5.91 3.29
CA THR A 71 -9.91 5.90 2.12
C THR A 71 -11.38 5.79 2.52
N SER A 72 -11.71 5.01 3.56
CA SER A 72 -13.10 4.78 3.98
C SER A 72 -13.75 6.02 4.61
N ASN A 73 -14.66 6.64 3.87
CA ASN A 73 -15.46 7.77 4.37
C ASN A 73 -16.34 7.39 5.56
N ILE A 74 -16.81 6.14 5.63
CA ILE A 74 -17.65 5.65 6.73
C ILE A 74 -16.84 5.60 8.02
N ILE A 75 -15.65 4.99 7.96
CA ILE A 75 -14.73 4.88 9.11
C ILE A 75 -14.29 6.26 9.57
N ARG A 76 -13.86 7.13 8.66
CA ARG A 76 -13.41 8.48 8.98
C ARG A 76 -14.49 9.29 9.71
N ARG A 77 -15.75 9.25 9.21
CA ARG A 77 -16.90 9.94 9.84
C ARG A 77 -17.24 9.34 11.20
N LYS A 78 -17.07 8.01 11.37
CA LYS A 78 -17.29 7.34 12.66
C LYS A 78 -16.24 7.80 13.67
N ILE A 79 -14.95 7.80 13.31
CA ILE A 79 -13.86 8.26 14.16
C ILE A 79 -14.06 9.72 14.56
N GLN A 80 -14.36 10.60 13.60
CA GLN A 80 -14.64 12.02 13.87
C GLN A 80 -15.80 12.19 14.88
N ARG A 81 -16.87 11.42 14.75
CA ARG A 81 -18.04 11.52 15.62
C ARG A 81 -17.80 10.94 17.02
N GLU A 82 -17.07 9.82 17.11
CA GLU A 82 -16.97 9.02 18.34
C GLU A 82 -15.69 9.28 19.13
N GLN A 83 -14.62 9.74 18.45
CA GLN A 83 -13.29 9.93 19.03
C GLN A 83 -12.80 11.39 18.92
N ASP A 84 -13.56 12.26 18.23
CA ASP A 84 -13.19 13.66 17.94
C ASP A 84 -11.82 13.80 17.22
N GLU A 85 -11.42 12.76 16.47
CA GLU A 85 -10.20 12.73 15.68
C GLU A 85 -10.51 12.98 14.20
N PHE A 86 -9.85 13.96 13.59
CA PHE A 86 -9.94 14.19 12.16
C PHE A 86 -8.84 13.44 11.42
N ILE A 87 -9.23 12.53 10.53
CA ILE A 87 -8.32 11.83 9.61
C ILE A 87 -8.70 12.23 8.18
N PRO A 88 -7.77 12.82 7.39
CA PRO A 88 -8.06 13.21 6.01
C PRO A 88 -8.30 11.98 5.11
N ASN A 89 -8.99 12.18 3.97
CA ASN A 89 -8.90 11.23 2.86
C ASN A 89 -7.63 11.55 2.01
N PRO A 90 -7.24 10.67 1.06
CA PRO A 90 -6.03 10.89 0.27
C PRO A 90 -6.02 12.24 -0.45
N ALA A 91 -7.12 12.65 -1.08
CA ALA A 91 -7.21 13.92 -1.79
C ALA A 91 -7.07 15.14 -0.83
N GLN A 92 -7.67 15.07 0.37
CA GLN A 92 -7.51 16.11 1.38
C GLN A 92 -6.07 16.19 1.90
N ALA A 93 -5.43 15.04 2.11
CA ALA A 93 -4.04 14.98 2.57
C ALA A 93 -3.07 15.53 1.52
N LEU A 94 -3.24 15.16 0.25
CA LEU A 94 -2.42 15.69 -0.85
C LEU A 94 -2.60 17.19 -1.03
N ALA A 95 -3.86 17.69 -1.02
CA ALA A 95 -4.12 19.12 -1.08
C ALA A 95 -3.48 19.89 0.08
N GLN A 96 -3.51 19.33 1.29
CA GLN A 96 -2.86 19.94 2.45
C GLN A 96 -1.33 19.93 2.33
N LEU A 97 -0.72 18.83 1.86
CA LEU A 97 0.73 18.76 1.61
C LEU A 97 1.16 19.81 0.60
N ASN A 98 0.42 19.97 -0.50
CA ASN A 98 0.71 20.98 -1.50
C ASN A 98 0.58 22.41 -0.93
N ASP A 99 -0.49 22.72 -0.16
CA ASP A 99 -0.68 24.04 0.46
C ASP A 99 0.44 24.38 1.46
N GLU A 100 1.01 23.37 2.12
CA GLU A 100 2.15 23.50 3.04
C GLU A 100 3.51 23.56 2.32
N GLY A 101 3.54 23.49 0.97
CA GLY A 101 4.72 23.65 0.14
C GLY A 101 5.61 22.40 0.08
N PHE A 102 5.06 21.21 0.27
CA PHE A 102 5.78 19.97 -0.05
C PHE A 102 5.83 19.78 -1.56
N THR A 103 7.02 19.41 -2.07
CA THR A 103 7.29 19.32 -3.52
C THR A 103 7.41 17.86 -3.99
N HIS A 104 7.89 16.96 -3.14
CA HIS A 104 8.11 15.53 -3.43
C HIS A 104 7.27 14.69 -2.47
N VAL A 105 6.32 13.92 -2.99
CA VAL A 105 5.42 13.13 -2.15
C VAL A 105 5.37 11.68 -2.60
N THR A 106 5.66 10.77 -1.68
CA THR A 106 5.49 9.32 -1.88
C THR A 106 4.22 8.86 -1.18
N VAL A 107 3.26 8.35 -1.94
CA VAL A 107 2.00 7.76 -1.43
C VAL A 107 2.19 6.26 -1.20
N ILE A 108 1.96 5.79 0.02
CA ILE A 108 2.26 4.42 0.46
C ILE A 108 0.97 3.73 0.88
N PRO A 109 0.36 2.88 0.02
CA PRO A 109 -0.87 2.16 0.35
C PRO A 109 -0.59 1.00 1.30
N THR A 110 -1.41 0.85 2.35
CA THR A 110 -1.42 -0.35 3.20
C THR A 110 -2.37 -1.42 2.64
N LEU A 111 -2.42 -1.58 1.34
CA LEU A 111 -3.29 -2.54 0.65
C LEU A 111 -2.53 -3.84 0.35
N MET A 112 -3.26 -4.97 0.37
CA MET A 112 -2.66 -6.27 0.07
C MET A 112 -2.51 -6.50 -1.42
N ILE A 113 -3.50 -6.13 -2.23
CA ILE A 113 -3.55 -6.39 -3.68
C ILE A 113 -3.86 -5.11 -4.46
N PRO A 114 -3.49 -5.00 -5.75
CA PRO A 114 -3.85 -3.88 -6.63
C PRO A 114 -5.30 -4.04 -7.14
N GLY A 115 -6.27 -3.99 -6.20
CA GLY A 115 -7.69 -4.09 -6.48
C GLY A 115 -8.36 -2.73 -6.65
N GLU A 116 -9.70 -2.72 -6.62
CA GLU A 116 -10.53 -1.53 -6.85
C GLU A 116 -10.13 -0.33 -5.96
N GLU A 117 -9.83 -0.58 -4.67
CA GLU A 117 -9.37 0.50 -3.78
C GLU A 117 -8.00 1.08 -4.16
N PHE A 118 -7.13 0.25 -4.75
CA PHE A 118 -5.86 0.74 -5.25
C PHE A 118 -6.06 1.56 -6.53
N ASP A 119 -6.94 1.13 -7.43
CA ASP A 119 -7.28 1.88 -8.64
C ASP A 119 -7.87 3.26 -8.30
N GLU A 120 -8.78 3.32 -7.31
CA GLU A 120 -9.31 4.59 -6.79
C GLU A 120 -8.21 5.50 -6.21
N LEU A 121 -7.24 4.93 -5.50
CA LEU A 121 -6.11 5.68 -4.96
C LEU A 121 -5.18 6.17 -6.08
N GLN A 122 -4.94 5.33 -7.09
CA GLN A 122 -4.15 5.67 -8.27
C GLN A 122 -4.80 6.82 -9.03
N ASP A 123 -6.12 6.77 -9.28
CA ASP A 123 -6.86 7.86 -9.93
C ASP A 123 -6.71 9.21 -9.20
N VAL A 124 -6.72 9.19 -7.86
CA VAL A 124 -6.48 10.38 -7.05
C VAL A 124 -5.04 10.87 -7.21
N THR A 125 -4.06 9.97 -7.13
CA THR A 125 -2.63 10.31 -7.24
C THR A 125 -2.33 10.85 -8.64
N ASP A 126 -2.80 10.21 -9.70
CA ASP A 126 -2.63 10.64 -11.08
C ASP A 126 -3.26 12.01 -11.34
N SER A 127 -4.43 12.27 -10.72
CA SER A 127 -5.10 13.56 -10.82
C SER A 127 -4.27 14.71 -10.20
N PHE A 128 -3.63 14.46 -9.06
CA PHE A 128 -2.71 15.43 -8.44
C PHE A 128 -1.39 15.52 -9.21
N GLY A 129 -0.85 14.42 -9.72
CA GLY A 129 0.34 14.37 -10.54
C GLY A 129 0.19 15.12 -11.88
N ALA A 130 -1.02 15.22 -12.41
CA ALA A 130 -1.33 15.98 -13.60
C ALA A 130 -1.40 17.52 -13.36
N MET A 131 -1.41 17.97 -12.11
CA MET A 131 -1.37 19.41 -11.78
C MET A 131 0.05 19.93 -11.95
N TRP A 132 0.17 21.23 -12.26
CA TRP A 132 1.46 21.88 -12.48
C TRP A 132 1.52 23.27 -11.85
N GLY A 133 2.74 23.81 -11.78
CA GLY A 133 3.01 25.09 -11.15
C GLY A 133 2.71 25.05 -9.65
N LYS A 134 2.27 26.14 -9.07
CA LYS A 134 2.05 26.27 -7.62
C LYS A 134 1.03 25.30 -6.99
N PHE A 135 0.29 24.54 -7.79
CA PHE A 135 -0.70 23.58 -7.31
C PHE A 135 -0.31 22.12 -7.62
N GLY A 136 0.83 21.91 -8.29
CA GLY A 136 1.39 20.60 -8.57
C GLY A 136 2.50 20.24 -7.59
N PHE A 137 2.84 18.97 -7.57
CA PHE A 137 4.08 18.47 -6.99
C PHE A 137 5.14 18.41 -8.08
N GLU A 138 6.41 18.54 -7.71
CA GLU A 138 7.54 18.26 -8.61
C GLU A 138 7.64 16.77 -8.87
N GLU A 139 7.38 15.98 -7.80
CA GLU A 139 7.36 14.53 -7.87
C GLU A 139 6.22 13.99 -6.99
N LEU A 140 5.43 13.08 -7.55
CA LEU A 140 4.35 12.41 -6.83
C LEU A 140 4.32 10.93 -7.23
N GLU A 141 4.86 10.08 -6.34
CA GLU A 141 4.99 8.65 -6.56
C GLU A 141 3.96 7.85 -5.77
N LEU A 142 3.48 6.75 -6.35
CA LEU A 142 2.57 5.80 -5.70
C LEU A 142 3.23 4.44 -5.59
N CYS A 143 3.53 4.00 -4.36
CA CYS A 143 4.03 2.67 -4.09
C CYS A 143 3.01 1.59 -4.50
N ARG A 144 3.51 0.45 -4.94
CA ARG A 144 2.66 -0.70 -5.28
C ARG A 144 2.22 -1.46 -4.02
N PRO A 145 1.05 -2.15 -4.04
CA PRO A 145 0.57 -2.98 -2.93
C PRO A 145 1.50 -4.14 -2.56
N MET A 146 1.22 -4.81 -1.44
CA MET A 146 2.08 -5.86 -0.88
C MET A 146 2.12 -7.14 -1.73
N LEU A 147 1.08 -7.44 -2.51
CA LEU A 147 1.00 -8.57 -3.44
C LEU A 147 0.76 -8.01 -4.85
N ASP A 148 1.83 -7.65 -5.54
CA ASP A 148 1.75 -7.05 -6.87
C ASP A 148 2.68 -7.73 -7.88
N GLY A 149 2.88 -9.01 -7.72
CA GLY A 149 3.70 -9.81 -8.63
C GLY A 149 4.18 -11.11 -8.02
N VAL A 150 5.05 -11.78 -8.74
CA VAL A 150 5.58 -13.08 -8.34
C VAL A 150 6.54 -12.93 -7.15
N GLU A 151 7.44 -11.96 -7.23
CA GLU A 151 8.48 -11.74 -6.21
C GLU A 151 7.87 -11.33 -4.87
N GLU A 152 6.86 -10.46 -4.89
CA GLU A 152 6.12 -10.04 -3.70
C GLU A 152 5.35 -11.21 -3.07
N CYS A 153 4.73 -12.06 -3.88
CA CYS A 153 4.06 -13.25 -3.40
C CYS A 153 5.03 -14.26 -2.80
N GLU A 154 6.24 -14.39 -3.36
CA GLU A 154 7.30 -15.23 -2.80
C GLU A 154 7.82 -14.70 -1.47
N ALA A 155 8.09 -13.40 -1.37
CA ALA A 155 8.51 -12.75 -0.12
C ALA A 155 7.42 -12.89 0.96
N MET A 156 6.15 -12.67 0.58
CA MET A 156 5.03 -12.84 1.51
C MET A 156 4.87 -14.30 1.97
N ALA A 157 5.09 -15.28 1.10
CA ALA A 157 5.06 -16.68 1.50
C ALA A 157 6.12 -17.00 2.57
N GLU A 158 7.32 -16.45 2.45
CA GLU A 158 8.39 -16.60 3.46
C GLU A 158 8.00 -15.94 4.79
N ILE A 159 7.42 -14.75 4.75
CA ILE A 159 6.92 -14.05 5.94
C ILE A 159 5.86 -14.91 6.65
N LEU A 160 4.87 -15.43 5.91
CA LEU A 160 3.79 -16.25 6.47
C LEU A 160 4.31 -17.58 7.06
N ILE A 161 5.21 -18.27 6.37
CA ILE A 161 5.84 -19.50 6.86
C ILE A 161 6.60 -19.21 8.18
N LYS A 162 7.34 -18.14 8.23
CA LYS A 162 8.07 -17.73 9.44
C LYS A 162 7.11 -17.36 10.58
N ARG A 163 6.05 -16.59 10.29
CA ARG A 163 5.02 -16.18 11.25
C ARG A 163 4.33 -17.36 11.92
N PHE A 164 4.06 -18.43 11.17
CA PHE A 164 3.35 -19.61 11.65
C PHE A 164 4.26 -20.81 11.95
N SER A 165 5.58 -20.64 11.92
CA SER A 165 6.55 -21.73 12.08
C SER A 165 6.33 -22.59 13.34
N ASP A 166 5.96 -21.98 14.47
CA ASP A 166 5.70 -22.71 15.71
C ASP A 166 4.42 -23.54 15.63
N ARG A 167 3.40 -23.06 14.94
CA ARG A 167 2.12 -23.76 14.78
C ARG A 167 2.20 -24.91 13.76
N LEU A 168 3.12 -24.81 12.80
CA LEU A 168 3.37 -25.78 11.77
C LEU A 168 4.32 -26.93 12.18
N LYS A 169 4.78 -26.95 13.43
CA LYS A 169 5.55 -28.08 13.99
C LYS A 169 4.75 -29.38 14.03
N ASP A 170 3.43 -29.25 14.20
CA ASP A 170 2.51 -30.38 14.10
C ASP A 170 2.18 -30.66 12.63
N ASN A 171 2.44 -31.88 12.19
CA ASN A 171 2.23 -32.27 10.78
C ASN A 171 0.76 -32.28 10.37
N ASP A 172 -0.17 -32.35 11.31
CA ASP A 172 -1.62 -32.39 11.12
C ASP A 172 -2.28 -31.00 11.23
N THR A 173 -1.48 -29.92 11.32
CA THR A 173 -1.96 -28.54 11.40
C THR A 173 -1.84 -27.84 10.05
N ALA A 174 -2.87 -27.07 9.70
CA ALA A 174 -2.88 -26.13 8.57
C ALA A 174 -3.36 -24.74 8.99
N ILE A 175 -2.92 -23.75 8.24
CA ILE A 175 -3.28 -22.33 8.40
C ILE A 175 -4.29 -21.98 7.33
N ILE A 176 -5.43 -21.47 7.74
CA ILE A 176 -6.46 -20.93 6.86
C ILE A 176 -6.35 -19.42 6.85
N LEU A 177 -6.04 -18.86 5.70
CA LEU A 177 -5.82 -17.43 5.51
C LEU A 177 -7.03 -16.81 4.82
N MET A 178 -7.63 -15.81 5.46
CA MET A 178 -8.74 -15.04 4.90
C MET A 178 -8.24 -13.70 4.37
N GLY A 179 -8.17 -13.54 3.04
CA GLY A 179 -8.04 -12.24 2.39
C GLY A 179 -9.36 -11.51 2.27
N HIS A 180 -9.33 -10.21 2.01
CA HIS A 180 -10.55 -9.45 1.75
C HIS A 180 -11.13 -9.84 0.38
N GLY A 181 -10.31 -9.79 -0.64
CA GLY A 181 -10.76 -9.87 -2.03
C GLY A 181 -11.24 -8.51 -2.55
N THR A 182 -11.55 -8.46 -3.83
CA THR A 182 -12.13 -7.29 -4.50
C THR A 182 -13.14 -7.79 -5.55
N PRO A 183 -14.40 -7.35 -5.53
CA PRO A 183 -15.41 -7.90 -6.42
C PRO A 183 -15.02 -7.76 -7.89
N GLU A 184 -15.18 -8.84 -8.67
CA GLU A 184 -15.02 -8.87 -10.14
C GLU A 184 -13.70 -8.29 -10.69
N HIS A 185 -12.66 -8.18 -9.87
CA HIS A 185 -11.37 -7.60 -10.23
C HIS A 185 -10.30 -8.68 -10.47
N PHE A 186 -9.45 -8.49 -11.51
CA PHE A 186 -8.39 -9.47 -11.86
C PHE A 186 -7.30 -9.59 -10.77
N ALA A 187 -7.11 -8.58 -9.94
CA ALA A 187 -6.13 -8.60 -8.83
C ALA A 187 -6.36 -9.74 -7.82
N ASN A 188 -7.55 -10.36 -7.79
CA ASN A 188 -7.77 -11.56 -6.99
C ASN A 188 -6.85 -12.73 -7.38
N ALA A 189 -6.29 -12.71 -8.60
CA ALA A 189 -5.28 -13.68 -9.04
C ALA A 189 -4.01 -13.67 -8.15
N GLN A 190 -3.71 -12.57 -7.45
CA GLN A 190 -2.58 -12.48 -6.53
C GLN A 190 -2.71 -13.46 -5.35
N TYR A 191 -3.93 -13.73 -4.88
CA TYR A 191 -4.16 -14.75 -3.85
C TYR A 191 -3.82 -16.16 -4.35
N LEU A 192 -4.08 -16.45 -5.64
CA LEU A 192 -3.70 -17.73 -6.26
C LEU A 192 -2.19 -17.81 -6.48
N GLN A 193 -1.55 -16.70 -6.84
CA GLN A 193 -0.09 -16.63 -6.98
C GLN A 193 0.59 -16.84 -5.62
N LEU A 194 0.09 -16.22 -4.55
CA LEU A 194 0.57 -16.45 -3.19
C LEU A 194 0.34 -17.90 -2.73
N GLN A 195 -0.83 -18.48 -3.05
CA GLN A 195 -1.09 -19.90 -2.75
C GLN A 195 -0.06 -20.82 -3.43
N LEU A 196 0.26 -20.54 -4.71
CA LEU A 196 1.30 -21.28 -5.44
C LEU A 196 2.66 -21.16 -4.76
N ALA A 197 3.05 -19.96 -4.36
CA ALA A 197 4.32 -19.71 -3.67
C ALA A 197 4.42 -20.43 -2.32
N LEU A 198 3.31 -20.49 -1.58
CA LEU A 198 3.18 -21.26 -0.32
C LEU A 198 3.25 -22.77 -0.56
N ASP A 199 2.56 -23.26 -1.59
CA ASP A 199 2.55 -24.69 -1.92
C ASP A 199 3.94 -25.19 -2.36
N GLN A 200 4.71 -24.38 -3.04
CA GLN A 200 6.10 -24.70 -3.41
C GLN A 200 7.03 -24.85 -2.20
N ARG A 201 6.72 -24.16 -1.08
CA ARG A 201 7.57 -24.11 0.12
C ARG A 201 7.04 -24.95 1.29
N ALA A 202 5.71 -25.06 1.40
CA ALA A 202 5.02 -25.71 2.51
C ALA A 202 3.69 -26.35 2.04
N TYR A 203 3.78 -27.28 1.11
CA TYR A 203 2.65 -27.94 0.47
C TYR A 203 1.62 -28.47 1.47
N GLY A 204 0.35 -28.11 1.28
CA GLY A 204 -0.76 -28.56 2.12
C GLY A 204 -0.79 -27.96 3.53
N LYS A 205 -0.01 -26.89 3.79
CA LYS A 205 0.03 -26.24 5.10
C LYS A 205 -0.72 -24.92 5.16
N PHE A 206 -0.96 -24.29 4.03
CA PHE A 206 -1.67 -23.03 3.92
C PHE A 206 -2.80 -23.15 2.91
N PHE A 207 -3.95 -22.55 3.22
CA PHE A 207 -5.10 -22.48 2.34
C PHE A 207 -5.65 -21.06 2.37
N ILE A 208 -5.70 -20.42 1.21
CA ILE A 208 -6.16 -19.05 1.06
C ILE A 208 -7.58 -19.02 0.50
N GLY A 209 -8.43 -18.22 1.10
CA GLY A 209 -9.70 -17.79 0.54
C GLY A 209 -9.96 -16.33 0.81
N THR A 210 -11.03 -15.78 0.25
CA THR A 210 -11.41 -14.37 0.37
C THR A 210 -12.86 -14.22 0.84
N VAL A 211 -13.15 -13.06 1.45
CA VAL A 211 -14.52 -12.73 1.90
C VAL A 211 -15.40 -12.38 0.72
N GLU A 212 -14.95 -11.47 -0.14
CA GLU A 212 -15.80 -10.84 -1.16
C GLU A 212 -15.58 -11.35 -2.59
N ALA A 213 -14.60 -12.27 -2.79
CA ALA A 213 -14.21 -12.70 -4.13
C ALA A 213 -13.91 -14.21 -4.20
N SER A 214 -13.18 -14.64 -5.22
CA SER A 214 -12.63 -16.00 -5.37
C SER A 214 -11.11 -15.95 -5.11
N PRO A 215 -10.54 -17.02 -4.47
CA PRO A 215 -11.20 -18.23 -3.96
C PRO A 215 -12.05 -17.98 -2.72
N LYS A 216 -13.17 -18.72 -2.60
CA LYS A 216 -14.10 -18.63 -1.46
C LYS A 216 -13.82 -19.73 -0.43
N ILE A 217 -14.55 -19.70 0.70
CA ILE A 217 -14.46 -20.72 1.76
C ILE A 217 -14.78 -22.13 1.22
N GLU A 218 -15.66 -22.26 0.21
CA GLU A 218 -15.98 -23.54 -0.43
C GLU A 218 -14.77 -24.11 -1.18
N ASP A 219 -13.93 -23.26 -1.79
CA ASP A 219 -12.69 -23.67 -2.47
C ASP A 219 -11.64 -24.11 -1.45
N VAL A 220 -11.57 -23.43 -0.30
CA VAL A 220 -10.74 -23.82 0.85
C VAL A 220 -11.16 -25.21 1.35
N LEU A 221 -12.45 -25.44 1.57
CA LEU A 221 -12.99 -26.75 1.98
C LEU A 221 -12.69 -27.84 0.96
N ALA A 222 -12.86 -27.55 -0.33
CA ALA A 222 -12.55 -28.51 -1.40
C ALA A 222 -11.05 -28.86 -1.42
N SER A 223 -10.20 -27.90 -1.10
CA SER A 223 -8.75 -28.11 -0.99
C SER A 223 -8.38 -28.91 0.25
N LEU A 224 -8.92 -28.59 1.43
CA LEU A 224 -8.71 -29.32 2.67
C LEU A 224 -9.12 -30.79 2.57
N LYS A 225 -10.20 -31.12 1.84
CA LYS A 225 -10.63 -32.50 1.61
C LYS A 225 -9.60 -33.35 0.86
N ARG A 226 -8.65 -32.74 0.15
CA ARG A 226 -7.53 -33.45 -0.51
C ARG A 226 -6.37 -33.74 0.45
N HIS A 227 -6.44 -33.20 1.69
CA HIS A 227 -5.45 -33.34 2.75
C HIS A 227 -6.04 -34.00 4.01
N PRO A 228 -6.43 -35.28 3.96
CA PRO A 228 -7.11 -35.99 5.07
C PRO A 228 -6.22 -36.11 6.32
N GLU A 229 -4.92 -35.90 6.20
CA GLU A 229 -3.97 -35.82 7.31
C GLU A 229 -4.17 -34.58 8.19
N ILE A 230 -4.73 -33.51 7.66
CA ILE A 230 -4.96 -32.26 8.41
C ILE A 230 -6.15 -32.43 9.35
N LYS A 231 -5.92 -32.17 10.65
CA LYS A 231 -6.91 -32.27 11.72
C LYS A 231 -7.11 -30.95 12.48
N LYS A 232 -6.05 -30.16 12.57
CA LYS A 232 -6.02 -28.92 13.31
C LYS A 232 -5.97 -27.73 12.35
N LEU A 233 -6.79 -26.73 12.61
CA LEU A 233 -6.83 -25.52 11.80
C LEU A 233 -6.49 -24.29 12.66
N VAL A 234 -5.75 -23.38 12.07
CA VAL A 234 -5.51 -22.03 12.61
C VAL A 234 -6.08 -21.02 11.64
N LEU A 235 -7.10 -20.29 12.03
CA LEU A 235 -7.71 -19.25 11.23
C LEU A 235 -6.98 -17.91 11.45
N SER A 236 -6.58 -17.25 10.38
CA SER A 236 -5.90 -15.95 10.47
C SER A 236 -6.29 -15.03 9.32
N PRO A 237 -6.44 -13.72 9.55
CA PRO A 237 -6.61 -12.77 8.46
C PRO A 237 -5.33 -12.66 7.63
N LEU A 238 -5.48 -12.63 6.30
CA LEU A 238 -4.48 -12.22 5.32
C LEU A 238 -4.76 -10.77 4.95
N MET A 239 -4.74 -9.92 5.94
CA MET A 239 -5.06 -8.49 5.86
C MET A 239 -4.10 -7.71 6.75
N VAL A 240 -3.81 -6.47 6.36
CA VAL A 240 -2.97 -5.58 7.18
C VAL A 240 -3.57 -5.38 8.56
N VAL A 241 -4.90 -5.26 8.62
CA VAL A 241 -5.67 -4.97 9.84
C VAL A 241 -6.61 -6.14 10.14
N ALA A 242 -6.59 -6.66 11.38
CA ALA A 242 -7.58 -7.62 11.87
C ALA A 242 -8.80 -6.86 12.40
N GLY A 243 -9.65 -6.37 11.48
CA GLY A 243 -10.84 -5.58 11.76
C GLY A 243 -12.12 -6.42 11.87
N ASP A 244 -13.20 -5.87 11.34
CA ASP A 244 -14.54 -6.44 11.39
C ASP A 244 -14.62 -7.83 10.75
N HIS A 245 -14.10 -7.98 9.53
CA HIS A 245 -14.05 -9.28 8.83
C HIS A 245 -13.32 -10.37 9.62
N ALA A 246 -12.21 -10.04 10.29
CA ALA A 246 -11.51 -11.02 11.10
C ALA A 246 -12.32 -11.48 12.33
N ASN A 247 -13.10 -10.59 12.93
CA ASN A 247 -13.85 -10.88 14.12
C ASN A 247 -15.22 -11.51 13.83
N ASN A 248 -15.86 -11.13 12.73
CA ASN A 248 -17.20 -11.59 12.37
C ASN A 248 -17.16 -12.68 11.31
N ASP A 249 -16.65 -12.40 10.09
CA ASP A 249 -16.69 -13.36 8.99
C ASP A 249 -15.72 -14.53 9.17
N LEU A 250 -14.53 -14.31 9.75
CA LEU A 250 -13.57 -15.37 9.99
C LEU A 250 -13.88 -16.17 11.27
N ALA A 251 -14.05 -15.49 12.40
CA ALA A 251 -14.07 -16.09 13.74
C ALA A 251 -15.36 -15.83 14.51
N GLY A 252 -16.39 -15.26 13.90
CA GLY A 252 -17.69 -14.99 14.50
C GLY A 252 -18.47 -16.28 14.84
N ASN A 253 -19.60 -16.10 15.52
CA ASN A 253 -20.46 -17.20 15.92
C ASN A 253 -21.68 -17.38 14.99
N GLU A 254 -21.83 -16.55 13.99
CA GLU A 254 -22.90 -16.65 12.99
C GLU A 254 -22.67 -17.87 12.09
N ASP A 255 -23.75 -18.43 11.55
CA ASP A 255 -23.70 -19.67 10.77
C ASP A 255 -22.85 -19.52 9.47
N ASP A 256 -22.74 -18.30 8.95
CA ASP A 256 -21.96 -17.97 7.75
C ASP A 256 -20.49 -17.61 8.03
N SER A 257 -20.06 -17.57 9.30
CA SER A 257 -18.66 -17.42 9.62
C SER A 257 -17.83 -18.63 9.19
N TRP A 258 -16.59 -18.38 8.78
CA TRP A 258 -15.69 -19.46 8.38
C TRP A 258 -15.45 -20.48 9.51
N LEU A 259 -15.37 -20.01 10.75
CA LEU A 259 -15.27 -20.86 11.93
C LEU A 259 -16.46 -21.83 12.03
N SER A 260 -17.69 -21.33 11.85
CA SER A 260 -18.91 -22.15 11.90
C SER A 260 -18.99 -23.12 10.73
N ILE A 261 -18.75 -22.65 9.51
CA ILE A 261 -18.72 -23.47 8.30
C ILE A 261 -17.69 -24.60 8.41
N LEU A 262 -16.49 -24.34 8.91
CA LEU A 262 -15.45 -25.37 9.08
C LEU A 262 -15.86 -26.40 10.15
N LYS A 263 -16.47 -25.97 11.26
CA LYS A 263 -17.00 -26.89 12.28
C LYS A 263 -18.08 -27.80 11.73
N GLU A 264 -19.03 -27.27 10.96
CA GLU A 264 -20.09 -28.05 10.31
C GLU A 264 -19.53 -29.08 9.31
N ASN A 265 -18.38 -28.78 8.71
CA ASN A 265 -17.67 -29.69 7.81
C ASN A 265 -16.73 -30.69 8.54
N GLY A 266 -16.81 -30.77 9.88
CA GLY A 266 -16.17 -31.83 10.69
C GLY A 266 -14.80 -31.44 11.25
N TYR A 267 -14.34 -30.21 11.09
CA TYR A 267 -13.11 -29.75 11.75
C TYR A 267 -13.43 -29.28 13.16
N THR A 268 -12.97 -30.01 14.18
CA THR A 268 -13.28 -29.73 15.60
C THR A 268 -12.14 -29.08 16.35
N GLU A 269 -10.90 -29.21 15.87
CA GLU A 269 -9.71 -28.61 16.46
C GLU A 269 -9.34 -27.33 15.70
N ILE A 270 -10.07 -26.24 15.97
CA ILE A 270 -9.87 -24.94 15.33
C ILE A 270 -9.44 -23.93 16.39
N SER A 271 -8.35 -23.23 16.11
CA SER A 271 -7.90 -22.06 16.87
C SER A 271 -7.87 -20.83 15.96
N THR A 272 -7.90 -19.65 16.56
CA THR A 272 -7.84 -18.39 15.84
C THR A 272 -6.58 -17.61 16.18
N TYR A 273 -6.04 -16.88 15.21
CA TYR A 273 -4.94 -15.93 15.38
C TYR A 273 -5.30 -14.62 14.70
N LEU A 274 -6.10 -13.80 15.40
CA LEU A 274 -6.73 -12.58 14.89
C LEU A 274 -5.81 -11.36 15.07
N VAL A 275 -4.61 -11.46 14.51
CA VAL A 275 -3.61 -10.38 14.53
C VAL A 275 -3.33 -9.94 13.10
N GLY A 276 -3.45 -8.65 12.81
CA GLY A 276 -3.20 -8.10 11.50
C GLY A 276 -1.74 -8.26 11.06
N LEU A 277 -1.51 -8.31 9.75
CA LEU A 277 -0.15 -8.41 9.21
C LEU A 277 0.68 -7.16 9.54
N GLY A 278 0.04 -5.99 9.64
CA GLY A 278 0.73 -4.75 10.01
C GLY A 278 1.37 -4.75 11.41
N GLU A 279 1.02 -5.73 12.27
CA GLU A 279 1.66 -5.93 13.57
C GLU A 279 2.88 -6.86 13.52
N ASP A 280 3.17 -7.46 12.36
CA ASP A 280 4.31 -8.36 12.17
C ASP A 280 5.56 -7.60 11.74
N GLU A 281 6.68 -7.78 12.45
CA GLU A 281 7.92 -7.09 12.16
C GLU A 281 8.53 -7.44 10.79
N ASN A 282 8.33 -8.67 10.30
CA ASN A 282 8.84 -9.06 8.99
C ASN A 282 7.99 -8.44 7.88
N PHE A 283 6.67 -8.36 8.08
CA PHE A 283 5.77 -7.64 7.20
C PHE A 283 6.10 -6.14 7.16
N ALA A 284 6.32 -5.51 8.32
CA ALA A 284 6.67 -4.09 8.39
C ALA A 284 8.01 -3.78 7.69
N ARG A 285 9.00 -4.68 7.77
CA ARG A 285 10.26 -4.54 7.01
C ARG A 285 10.05 -4.65 5.51
N GLU A 286 9.23 -5.59 5.06
CA GLU A 286 8.90 -5.74 3.65
C GLU A 286 8.11 -4.54 3.14
N PHE A 287 7.21 -3.99 3.94
CA PHE A 287 6.49 -2.77 3.64
C PHE A 287 7.44 -1.58 3.40
N VAL A 288 8.44 -1.40 4.27
CA VAL A 288 9.48 -0.36 4.10
C VAL A 288 10.36 -0.64 2.88
N ARG A 289 10.69 -1.91 2.57
CA ARG A 289 11.45 -2.25 1.36
C ARG A 289 10.76 -1.72 0.10
N LYS A 290 9.44 -1.89 -0.01
CA LYS A 290 8.65 -1.36 -1.13
C LYS A 290 8.67 0.17 -1.21
N VAL A 291 8.77 0.86 -0.07
CA VAL A 291 8.94 2.31 -0.06
C VAL A 291 10.31 2.70 -0.64
N TYR A 292 11.38 1.98 -0.25
CA TYR A 292 12.71 2.22 -0.83
C TYR A 292 12.74 1.98 -2.33
N GLU A 293 12.06 0.96 -2.84
CA GLU A 293 11.98 0.69 -4.28
C GLU A 293 11.32 1.86 -5.02
N ALA A 294 10.17 2.33 -4.55
CA ALA A 294 9.47 3.44 -5.18
C ALA A 294 10.32 4.74 -5.20
N VAL A 295 11.03 5.04 -4.09
CA VAL A 295 11.89 6.22 -3.99
C VAL A 295 13.18 6.09 -4.82
N SER A 296 13.67 4.85 -5.09
CA SER A 296 14.91 4.61 -5.85
C SER A 296 14.67 4.43 -7.35
N GLU A 297 13.45 4.18 -7.78
CA GLU A 297 13.06 4.06 -9.20
C GLU A 297 12.83 5.42 -9.88
N THR A 298 12.91 6.54 -9.14
CA THR A 298 12.93 7.87 -9.75
C THR A 298 14.14 7.96 -10.67
N PRO A 299 13.98 8.39 -11.93
CA PRO A 299 15.07 8.42 -12.89
C PRO A 299 16.12 9.42 -12.43
N ASP A 300 17.22 8.94 -11.85
CA ASP A 300 18.46 9.68 -11.90
C ASP A 300 18.73 9.98 -13.37
N GLU A 301 19.03 11.24 -13.67
CA GLU A 301 19.40 11.76 -14.98
C GLU A 301 20.16 10.70 -15.79
N VAL A 302 19.57 10.30 -16.91
CA VAL A 302 20.32 9.58 -17.94
C VAL A 302 21.45 10.53 -18.33
N ALA A 303 22.63 10.32 -17.75
CA ALA A 303 23.84 10.95 -18.21
C ALA A 303 23.96 10.58 -19.68
N ASP A 304 23.74 11.56 -20.55
CA ASP A 304 24.08 11.51 -21.97
C ASP A 304 25.58 11.28 -22.08
N ASP A 305 26.01 10.04 -22.02
CA ASP A 305 27.27 9.62 -22.60
C ASP A 305 27.10 9.62 -24.12
N GLU A 306 27.11 10.80 -24.72
CA GLU A 306 27.49 10.94 -26.12
C GLU A 306 28.93 10.45 -26.29
N GLU A 307 29.08 9.17 -26.59
CA GLU A 307 30.33 8.67 -27.18
C GLU A 307 30.54 9.37 -28.54
N GLU A 308 31.42 10.34 -28.55
CA GLU A 308 32.11 10.75 -29.77
C GLU A 308 32.87 9.54 -30.34
N GLY A 309 32.44 9.09 -31.50
CA GLY A 309 33.11 8.09 -32.35
C GLY A 309 33.00 8.48 -33.82
#